data_dbdde1b9d94358115ab7557fa7d3e45d
#
_entry.id   dbdde1b9d94358115ab7557fa7d3e45d
#
_cell.length_a   1.000
_cell.length_b   1.000
_cell.length_c   1.000
_cell.angle_alpha   90.00
_cell.angle_beta   90.00
_cell.angle_gamma   90.00
#
_symmetry.space_group_name_H-M   'P 1'
#
loop_
_entity.id
_entity.type
_entity.pdbx_description
1 polymer ?
#
loop_
_entity_poly.entity_id
_entity_poly.type
_entity_poly.pdbx_seq_one_letter_code
_entity_poly.pdbx_strand_id
1 'polypeptide(L)'
;MAYLIPGRGERMCGALGSVLQQEGREVRGRALRGDFLRLRFPDQLAAIGADLEEAFWHPDGLLVGRSYGAYLLLHALAERPPFPGRALLFSPVLGVGVRPDGRFGSRPPRATRLRQMAREGTLPLPRCLEVHAGAEDEGCDPALAEEIFSDAPGVTLAIVPQMGHELDPAYVWRVARRFLAESE
;
A
#
# COMPACT_ATOMS: atom_id res chain seq x y z
N MET A 1 -13.87 10.91 0.67
CA MET A 1 -12.98 10.46 1.77
C MET A 1 -11.87 9.57 1.24
N ALA A 2 -10.68 9.60 1.88
CA ALA A 2 -9.58 8.67 1.60
C ALA A 2 -9.07 8.03 2.88
N TYR A 3 -8.81 6.73 2.87
CA TYR A 3 -8.15 6.01 3.96
C TYR A 3 -6.65 5.91 3.68
N LEU A 4 -5.83 6.43 4.58
CA LEU A 4 -4.37 6.50 4.42
C LEU A 4 -3.66 5.70 5.52
N ILE A 5 -2.72 4.83 5.12
CA ILE A 5 -1.71 4.28 6.01
C ILE A 5 -0.32 4.68 5.47
N PRO A 6 0.30 5.71 6.05
CA PRO A 6 1.62 6.18 5.62
C PRO A 6 2.74 5.21 6.02
N GLY A 7 3.94 5.45 5.57
CA GLY A 7 5.12 4.70 5.95
C GLY A 7 5.48 4.85 7.44
N ARG A 8 6.41 4.02 7.92
CA ARG A 8 6.93 4.12 9.28
C ARG A 8 7.57 5.48 9.51
N GLY A 9 7.23 6.11 10.63
CA GLY A 9 7.76 7.44 10.98
C GLY A 9 7.04 8.62 10.32
N GLU A 10 6.25 8.39 9.27
CA GLU A 10 5.47 9.43 8.60
C GLU A 10 4.24 9.85 9.41
N ARG A 11 3.72 11.03 9.09
CA ARG A 11 2.49 11.59 9.69
C ARG A 11 1.33 11.50 8.71
N MET A 12 0.11 11.46 9.23
CA MET A 12 -1.11 11.55 8.42
C MET A 12 -1.16 12.85 7.58
N CYS A 13 -0.64 13.96 8.13
CA CYS A 13 -0.47 15.24 7.44
C CYS A 13 0.90 15.39 6.75
N GLY A 14 1.60 14.30 6.47
CA GLY A 14 2.84 14.29 5.68
C GLY A 14 2.58 14.55 4.19
N ALA A 15 3.61 14.42 3.34
CA ALA A 15 3.51 14.75 1.92
C ALA A 15 2.30 14.11 1.24
N LEU A 16 2.08 12.81 1.44
CA LEU A 16 0.97 12.08 0.82
C LEU A 16 -0.40 12.53 1.35
N GLY A 17 -0.53 12.69 2.68
CA GLY A 17 -1.78 13.17 3.27
C GLY A 17 -2.09 14.61 2.84
N SER A 18 -1.07 15.45 2.70
CA SER A 18 -1.25 16.83 2.21
C SER A 18 -1.77 16.88 0.78
N VAL A 19 -1.27 16.01 -0.11
CA VAL A 19 -1.79 15.92 -1.48
C VAL A 19 -3.28 15.55 -1.47
N LEU A 20 -3.67 14.52 -0.70
CA LEU A 20 -5.06 14.11 -0.60
C LEU A 20 -5.97 15.24 -0.11
N GLN A 21 -5.52 16.00 0.91
CA GLN A 21 -6.27 17.15 1.43
C GLN A 21 -6.36 18.30 0.43
N GLN A 22 -5.29 18.61 -0.31
CA GLN A 22 -5.29 19.64 -1.36
C GLN A 22 -6.25 19.31 -2.51
N GLU A 23 -6.44 18.03 -2.80
CA GLU A 23 -7.43 17.54 -3.77
C GLU A 23 -8.84 17.38 -3.14
N GLY A 24 -9.10 18.05 -2.03
CA GLY A 24 -10.41 18.13 -1.38
C GLY A 24 -10.87 16.85 -0.67
N ARG A 25 -9.97 15.89 -0.42
CA ARG A 25 -10.34 14.64 0.27
C ARG A 25 -10.18 14.79 1.78
N GLU A 26 -11.23 14.45 2.53
CA GLU A 26 -11.08 14.18 3.96
C GLU A 26 -10.20 12.92 4.13
N VAL A 27 -9.15 13.02 4.95
CA VAL A 27 -8.17 11.93 5.16
C VAL A 27 -8.38 11.31 6.52
N ARG A 28 -8.71 10.05 6.56
CA ARG A 28 -8.75 9.19 7.74
C ARG A 28 -7.73 8.07 7.61
N GLY A 29 -7.47 7.35 8.68
CA GLY A 29 -6.57 6.19 8.67
C GLY A 29 -5.69 6.11 9.89
N ARG A 30 -4.57 5.39 9.78
CA ARG A 30 -3.71 5.08 10.94
C ARG A 30 -2.25 5.34 10.64
N ALA A 31 -1.68 6.34 11.32
CA ALA A 31 -0.23 6.52 11.31
C ALA A 31 0.44 5.38 12.09
N LEU A 32 1.60 4.92 11.60
CA LEU A 32 2.42 3.89 12.27
C LEU A 32 3.19 4.51 13.44
N ARG A 33 2.43 4.95 14.46
CA ARG A 33 2.92 5.66 15.65
C ARG A 33 2.08 5.32 16.88
N GLY A 34 2.59 5.70 18.05
CA GLY A 34 1.87 5.58 19.32
C GLY A 34 1.34 4.18 19.58
N ASP A 35 0.12 4.09 20.04
CA ASP A 35 -0.49 2.83 20.45
C ASP A 35 -0.74 1.89 19.28
N PHE A 36 -1.08 2.41 18.10
CA PHE A 36 -1.28 1.57 16.91
C PHE A 36 0.00 0.83 16.49
N LEU A 37 1.17 1.47 16.59
CA LEU A 37 2.44 0.81 16.30
C LEU A 37 2.80 -0.29 17.32
N ARG A 38 2.29 -0.19 18.55
CA ARG A 38 2.53 -1.17 19.63
C ARG A 38 1.62 -2.40 19.54
N LEU A 39 0.55 -2.33 18.77
CA LEU A 39 -0.32 -3.46 18.54
C LEU A 39 0.46 -4.60 17.87
N ARG A 40 0.08 -5.84 18.19
CA ARG A 40 0.56 -7.01 17.44
C ARG A 40 0.02 -6.95 16.02
N PHE A 41 0.73 -7.56 15.09
CA PHE A 41 0.37 -7.54 13.68
C PHE A 41 -1.09 -7.96 13.39
N PRO A 42 -1.64 -9.05 13.97
CA PRO A 42 -3.06 -9.38 13.77
C PRO A 42 -4.01 -8.31 14.28
N ASP A 43 -3.67 -7.67 15.41
CA ASP A 43 -4.51 -6.62 16.01
C ASP A 43 -4.48 -5.34 15.16
N GLN A 44 -3.33 -5.04 14.51
CA GLN A 44 -3.24 -3.97 13.51
C GLN A 44 -4.14 -4.24 12.29
N LEU A 45 -4.14 -5.50 11.78
CA LEU A 45 -4.99 -5.88 10.65
C LEU A 45 -6.48 -5.79 11.01
N ALA A 46 -6.85 -6.26 12.19
CA ALA A 46 -8.23 -6.19 12.68
C ALA A 46 -8.69 -4.72 12.81
N ALA A 47 -7.85 -3.84 13.35
CA ALA A 47 -8.17 -2.43 13.49
C ALA A 47 -8.33 -1.73 12.14
N ILE A 48 -7.45 -2.01 11.17
CA ILE A 48 -7.58 -1.50 9.80
C ILE A 48 -8.89 -2.02 9.18
N GLY A 49 -9.13 -3.31 9.30
CA GLY A 49 -10.32 -3.91 8.73
C GLY A 49 -11.62 -3.33 9.26
N ALA A 50 -11.69 -3.07 10.57
CA ALA A 50 -12.84 -2.42 11.17
C ALA A 50 -13.07 -1.00 10.60
N ASP A 51 -12.00 -0.19 10.48
CA ASP A 51 -12.09 1.14 9.86
C ASP A 51 -12.61 1.06 8.41
N LEU A 52 -12.13 0.08 7.63
CA LEU A 52 -12.53 -0.10 6.25
C LEU A 52 -14.01 -0.49 6.14
N GLU A 53 -14.46 -1.44 6.94
CA GLU A 53 -15.84 -1.91 6.97
C GLU A 53 -16.82 -0.82 7.43
N GLU A 54 -16.38 0.02 8.38
CA GLU A 54 -17.21 1.11 8.91
C GLU A 54 -17.51 2.20 7.86
N ALA A 55 -16.50 2.59 7.04
CA ALA A 55 -16.62 3.82 6.27
C ALA A 55 -16.09 3.77 4.82
N PHE A 56 -15.40 2.71 4.40
CA PHE A 56 -14.69 2.69 3.11
C PHE A 56 -15.07 1.51 2.21
N TRP A 57 -15.79 0.50 2.70
CA TRP A 57 -16.12 -0.71 1.95
C TRP A 57 -17.28 -0.48 0.98
N HIS A 58 -17.04 0.34 -0.04
CA HIS A 58 -18.02 0.67 -1.10
C HIS A 58 -17.29 0.99 -2.41
N PRO A 59 -17.98 1.03 -3.57
CA PRO A 59 -17.33 1.23 -4.88
C PRO A 59 -16.52 2.52 -5.02
N ASP A 60 -16.89 3.59 -4.31
CA ASP A 60 -16.15 4.86 -4.30
C ASP A 60 -15.11 4.94 -3.20
N GLY A 61 -14.91 3.86 -2.46
CA GLY A 61 -13.89 3.75 -1.43
C GLY A 61 -12.49 3.95 -2.00
N LEU A 62 -11.69 4.78 -1.33
CA LEU A 62 -10.34 5.13 -1.75
C LEU A 62 -9.35 4.78 -0.64
N LEU A 63 -8.40 3.90 -0.97
CA LEU A 63 -7.34 3.47 -0.06
C LEU A 63 -5.98 3.94 -0.59
N VAL A 64 -5.14 4.44 0.32
CA VAL A 64 -3.78 4.85 -0.03
C VAL A 64 -2.82 4.27 1.00
N GLY A 65 -1.76 3.63 0.52
CA GLY A 65 -0.75 3.02 1.36
C GLY A 65 0.67 3.32 0.90
N ARG A 66 1.59 3.43 1.86
CA ARG A 66 3.02 3.57 1.55
C ARG A 66 3.87 2.64 2.40
N SER A 67 4.88 2.01 1.78
CA SER A 67 5.88 1.20 2.47
C SER A 67 5.24 0.12 3.37
N TYR A 68 5.57 0.08 4.64
CA TYR A 68 4.98 -0.85 5.61
C TYR A 68 3.49 -0.57 5.87
N GLY A 69 3.03 0.67 5.65
CA GLY A 69 1.58 0.98 5.67
C GLY A 69 0.82 0.27 4.55
N ALA A 70 1.39 0.22 3.36
CA ALA A 70 0.84 -0.55 2.24
C ALA A 70 0.85 -2.07 2.53
N TYR A 71 1.90 -2.58 3.20
CA TYR A 71 1.96 -3.97 3.66
C TYR A 71 0.80 -4.34 4.58
N LEU A 72 0.55 -3.52 5.60
CA LEU A 72 -0.57 -3.72 6.51
C LEU A 72 -1.91 -3.67 5.77
N LEU A 73 -2.07 -2.71 4.86
CA LEU A 73 -3.29 -2.57 4.07
C LEU A 73 -3.55 -3.80 3.21
N LEU A 74 -2.56 -4.27 2.45
CA LEU A 74 -2.66 -5.49 1.64
C LEU A 74 -3.01 -6.72 2.48
N HIS A 75 -2.39 -6.88 3.65
CA HIS A 75 -2.70 -7.99 4.55
C HIS A 75 -4.09 -7.89 5.18
N ALA A 76 -4.56 -6.68 5.48
CA ALA A 76 -5.93 -6.48 5.98
C ALA A 76 -6.97 -6.80 4.89
N LEU A 77 -6.69 -6.43 3.64
CA LEU A 77 -7.52 -6.79 2.48
C LEU A 77 -7.49 -8.29 2.20
N ALA A 78 -6.35 -8.95 2.36
CA ALA A 78 -6.19 -10.40 2.14
C ALA A 78 -6.98 -11.29 3.11
N GLU A 79 -7.60 -10.72 4.12
CA GLU A 79 -8.49 -11.41 5.08
C GLU A 79 -9.98 -11.18 4.76
N ARG A 80 -10.29 -10.55 3.62
CA ARG A 80 -11.62 -10.09 3.24
C ARG A 80 -11.95 -10.43 1.79
N PRO A 81 -13.21 -10.31 1.36
CA PRO A 81 -13.54 -10.34 -0.07
C PRO A 81 -12.79 -9.25 -0.85
N PRO A 82 -12.75 -9.30 -2.19
CA PRO A 82 -12.16 -8.23 -2.99
C PRO A 82 -12.75 -6.86 -2.65
N PHE A 83 -11.89 -5.88 -2.43
CA PHE A 83 -12.31 -4.52 -2.11
C PHE A 83 -13.02 -3.88 -3.31
N PRO A 84 -14.25 -3.38 -3.16
CA PRO A 84 -15.03 -2.89 -4.30
C PRO A 84 -14.57 -1.53 -4.85
N GLY A 85 -13.74 -0.81 -4.10
CA GLY A 85 -13.22 0.51 -4.44
C GLY A 85 -11.85 0.46 -5.11
N ARG A 86 -11.10 1.55 -4.93
CA ARG A 86 -9.79 1.79 -5.56
C ARG A 86 -8.69 1.89 -4.52
N ALA A 87 -7.49 1.44 -4.87
CA ALA A 87 -6.32 1.58 -4.01
C ALA A 87 -5.08 2.06 -4.77
N LEU A 88 -4.28 2.91 -4.13
CA LEU A 88 -3.01 3.42 -4.62
C LEU A 88 -1.91 3.11 -3.62
N LEU A 89 -0.87 2.41 -4.06
CA LEU A 89 0.24 1.99 -3.22
C LEU A 89 1.57 2.52 -3.74
N PHE A 90 2.38 3.06 -2.82
CA PHE A 90 3.73 3.52 -3.11
C PHE A 90 4.76 2.70 -2.34
N SER A 91 5.75 2.18 -3.04
CA SER A 91 6.85 1.36 -2.50
C SER A 91 6.36 0.34 -1.46
N PRO A 92 5.34 -0.51 -1.77
CA PRO A 92 4.78 -1.41 -0.77
C PRO A 92 5.83 -2.44 -0.34
N VAL A 93 6.02 -2.63 0.96
CA VAL A 93 6.71 -3.83 1.43
C VAL A 93 5.84 -5.03 1.06
N LEU A 94 6.40 -6.03 0.40
CA LEU A 94 5.65 -7.19 -0.08
C LEU A 94 6.12 -8.52 0.54
N GLY A 95 7.32 -8.50 1.09
CA GLY A 95 7.92 -9.70 1.66
C GLY A 95 9.18 -9.41 2.43
N VAL A 96 10.15 -10.32 2.32
CA VAL A 96 11.46 -10.16 2.93
C VAL A 96 12.26 -9.14 2.12
N GLY A 97 12.66 -8.05 2.76
CA GLY A 97 13.60 -7.10 2.16
C GLY A 97 15.00 -7.71 2.10
N VAL A 98 15.65 -7.57 0.95
CA VAL A 98 17.04 -8.01 0.73
C VAL A 98 17.90 -6.77 0.53
N ARG A 99 18.99 -6.66 1.29
CA ARG A 99 19.98 -5.58 1.13
C ARG A 99 20.90 -5.86 -0.06
N PRO A 100 21.57 -4.84 -0.64
CA PRO A 100 22.49 -5.02 -1.77
C PRO A 100 23.64 -5.98 -1.46
N ASP A 101 24.03 -6.12 -0.17
CA ASP A 101 25.03 -7.07 0.29
C ASP A 101 24.50 -8.52 0.42
N GLY A 102 23.29 -8.78 -0.04
CA GLY A 102 22.62 -10.09 0.05
C GLY A 102 22.11 -10.47 1.44
N ARG A 103 22.24 -9.57 2.43
CA ARG A 103 21.73 -9.80 3.79
C ARG A 103 20.27 -9.45 3.89
N PHE A 104 19.54 -10.15 4.77
CA PHE A 104 18.14 -9.82 5.04
C PHE A 104 18.03 -8.42 5.68
N GLY A 105 17.32 -7.53 5.04
CA GLY A 105 17.04 -6.19 5.55
C GLY A 105 15.95 -6.19 6.60
N SER A 106 14.84 -6.88 6.34
CA SER A 106 13.73 -7.04 7.27
C SER A 106 12.90 -8.26 6.92
N ARG A 107 12.32 -8.91 7.92
CA ARG A 107 11.36 -10.00 7.72
C ARG A 107 10.07 -9.66 8.46
N PRO A 108 9.10 -9.04 7.78
CA PRO A 108 7.83 -8.72 8.39
C PRO A 108 7.01 -9.99 8.70
N PRO A 109 6.05 -9.94 9.63
CA PRO A 109 5.15 -11.06 9.89
C PRO A 109 4.42 -11.50 8.62
N ARG A 110 4.31 -12.81 8.38
CA ARG A 110 3.65 -13.39 7.18
C ARG A 110 4.32 -12.99 5.84
N ALA A 111 5.63 -12.80 5.83
CA ALA A 111 6.40 -12.27 4.70
C ALA A 111 6.22 -13.01 3.36
N THR A 112 5.77 -14.27 3.37
CA THR A 112 5.55 -15.07 2.15
C THR A 112 4.09 -15.16 1.73
N ARG A 113 3.15 -14.67 2.56
CA ARG A 113 1.71 -14.92 2.36
C ARG A 113 1.16 -14.29 1.10
N LEU A 114 1.45 -13.01 0.84
CA LEU A 114 0.93 -12.30 -0.35
C LEU A 114 1.40 -12.98 -1.63
N ARG A 115 2.69 -13.33 -1.69
CA ARG A 115 3.28 -14.07 -2.81
C ARG A 115 2.62 -15.43 -3.01
N GLN A 116 2.39 -16.17 -1.94
CA GLN A 116 1.73 -17.46 -2.01
C GLN A 116 0.29 -17.32 -2.54
N MET A 117 -0.49 -16.40 -1.98
CA MET A 117 -1.87 -16.15 -2.43
C MET A 117 -1.94 -15.69 -3.89
N ALA A 118 -0.98 -14.88 -4.36
CA ALA A 118 -0.89 -14.48 -5.76
C ALA A 118 -0.64 -15.70 -6.68
N ARG A 119 0.31 -16.56 -6.34
CA ARG A 119 0.59 -17.81 -7.08
C ARG A 119 -0.60 -18.77 -7.12
N GLU A 120 -1.38 -18.80 -6.06
CA GLU A 120 -2.58 -19.63 -5.94
C GLU A 120 -3.82 -18.99 -6.59
N GLY A 121 -3.71 -17.75 -7.08
CA GLY A 121 -4.84 -17.00 -7.64
C GLY A 121 -5.92 -16.66 -6.61
N THR A 122 -5.56 -16.63 -5.31
CA THR A 122 -6.49 -16.40 -4.20
C THR A 122 -6.34 -15.04 -3.53
N LEU A 123 -5.42 -14.19 -4.00
CA LEU A 123 -5.20 -12.85 -3.46
C LEU A 123 -6.39 -11.93 -3.81
N PRO A 124 -7.20 -11.48 -2.84
CA PRO A 124 -8.33 -10.60 -3.11
C PRO A 124 -7.82 -9.17 -3.30
N LEU A 125 -7.71 -8.76 -4.55
CA LEU A 125 -7.25 -7.41 -4.88
C LEU A 125 -8.43 -6.42 -4.98
N PRO A 126 -8.18 -5.11 -4.77
CA PRO A 126 -9.13 -4.06 -5.06
C PRO A 126 -9.61 -4.11 -6.50
N ARG A 127 -10.84 -3.64 -6.75
CA ARG A 127 -11.39 -3.53 -8.12
C ARG A 127 -10.45 -2.77 -9.07
N CYS A 128 -9.76 -1.76 -8.56
CA CYS A 128 -8.72 -1.03 -9.26
C CYS A 128 -7.56 -0.81 -8.27
N LEU A 129 -6.40 -1.32 -8.61
CA LEU A 129 -5.19 -1.17 -7.81
C LEU A 129 -4.08 -0.56 -8.67
N GLU A 130 -3.48 0.51 -8.18
CA GLU A 130 -2.29 1.08 -8.80
C GLU A 130 -1.12 0.97 -7.82
N VAL A 131 0.01 0.41 -8.29
CA VAL A 131 1.21 0.15 -7.49
C VAL A 131 2.41 0.81 -8.15
N HIS A 132 3.16 1.61 -7.38
CA HIS A 132 4.40 2.23 -7.82
C HIS A 132 5.55 1.79 -6.93
N ALA A 133 6.59 1.22 -7.52
CA ALA A 133 7.81 0.81 -6.83
C ALA A 133 9.04 1.34 -7.57
N GLY A 134 10.08 1.69 -6.85
CA GLY A 134 11.36 2.06 -7.47
C GLY A 134 12.09 0.84 -8.03
N ALA A 135 12.76 0.98 -9.16
CA ALA A 135 13.56 -0.10 -9.76
C ALA A 135 14.77 -0.50 -8.88
N GLU A 136 15.21 0.40 -8.01
CA GLU A 136 16.32 0.21 -7.06
C GLU A 136 15.84 0.10 -5.61
N ASP A 137 14.58 -0.31 -5.41
CA ASP A 137 13.95 -0.38 -4.09
C ASP A 137 14.39 -1.65 -3.33
N GLU A 138 15.15 -1.47 -2.27
CA GLU A 138 15.61 -2.56 -1.38
C GLU A 138 14.53 -3.02 -0.39
N GLY A 139 13.53 -2.18 -0.13
CA GLY A 139 12.42 -2.45 0.79
C GLY A 139 11.20 -3.10 0.12
N CYS A 140 11.01 -2.80 -1.16
CA CYS A 140 10.03 -3.40 -2.05
C CYS A 140 10.77 -4.01 -3.24
N ASP A 141 11.09 -5.30 -3.17
CA ASP A 141 11.72 -6.01 -4.29
C ASP A 141 10.87 -5.86 -5.56
N PRO A 142 11.37 -5.17 -6.62
CA PRO A 142 10.61 -4.96 -7.85
C PRO A 142 10.21 -6.27 -8.52
N ALA A 143 11.08 -7.29 -8.49
CA ALA A 143 10.77 -8.60 -9.05
C ALA A 143 9.63 -9.30 -8.30
N LEU A 144 9.56 -9.11 -6.98
CA LEU A 144 8.43 -9.61 -6.18
C LEU A 144 7.14 -8.83 -6.48
N ALA A 145 7.24 -7.52 -6.75
CA ALA A 145 6.09 -6.73 -7.16
C ALA A 145 5.56 -7.19 -8.53
N GLU A 146 6.45 -7.44 -9.49
CA GLU A 146 6.09 -8.01 -10.78
C GLU A 146 5.42 -9.38 -10.64
N GLU A 147 5.99 -10.28 -9.83
CA GLU A 147 5.42 -11.62 -9.60
C GLU A 147 4.00 -11.57 -8.99
N ILE A 148 3.74 -10.62 -8.11
CA ILE A 148 2.44 -10.53 -7.43
C ILE A 148 1.39 -9.82 -8.29
N PHE A 149 1.78 -8.83 -9.10
CA PHE A 149 0.83 -7.87 -9.65
C PHE A 149 0.75 -7.85 -11.19
N SER A 150 1.78 -8.29 -11.95
CA SER A 150 1.82 -8.06 -13.41
C SER A 150 0.66 -8.68 -14.19
N ASP A 151 0.20 -9.86 -13.78
CA ASP A 151 -0.88 -10.58 -14.46
C ASP A 151 -2.24 -10.44 -13.75
N ALA A 152 -2.30 -9.61 -12.72
CA ALA A 152 -3.50 -9.49 -11.90
C ALA A 152 -4.53 -8.55 -12.56
N PRO A 153 -5.79 -8.98 -12.73
CA PRO A 153 -6.81 -8.15 -13.36
C PRO A 153 -7.11 -6.90 -12.50
N GLY A 154 -7.27 -5.76 -13.16
CA GLY A 154 -7.56 -4.48 -12.48
C GLY A 154 -6.36 -3.85 -11.78
N VAL A 155 -5.15 -4.37 -12.01
CA VAL A 155 -3.91 -3.84 -11.43
C VAL A 155 -3.08 -3.12 -12.49
N THR A 156 -2.58 -1.94 -12.13
CA THR A 156 -1.54 -1.22 -12.86
C THR A 156 -0.28 -1.19 -12.00
N LEU A 157 0.80 -1.80 -12.48
CA LEU A 157 2.11 -1.79 -11.84
C LEU A 157 3.06 -0.87 -12.61
N ALA A 158 3.71 0.05 -11.90
CA ALA A 158 4.77 0.91 -12.43
C ALA A 158 6.07 0.70 -11.66
N ILE A 159 7.07 0.12 -12.32
CA ILE A 159 8.44 0.09 -11.81
C ILE A 159 9.15 1.33 -12.31
N VAL A 160 9.52 2.22 -11.38
CA VAL A 160 10.02 3.57 -11.69
C VAL A 160 11.55 3.54 -11.81
N PRO A 161 12.11 3.79 -13.01
CA PRO A 161 13.55 3.74 -13.21
C PRO A 161 14.30 4.72 -12.30
N GLN A 162 15.50 4.35 -11.85
CA GLN A 162 16.41 5.19 -11.07
C GLN A 162 15.83 5.70 -9.74
N MET A 163 14.81 5.02 -9.20
CA MET A 163 14.24 5.33 -7.89
C MET A 163 14.39 4.15 -6.94
N GLY A 164 14.72 4.46 -5.70
CA GLY A 164 14.77 3.51 -4.59
C GLY A 164 13.45 3.46 -3.82
N HIS A 165 13.53 3.07 -2.53
CA HIS A 165 12.37 2.98 -1.64
C HIS A 165 11.66 4.33 -1.44
N GLU A 166 12.43 5.41 -1.41
CA GLU A 166 11.90 6.78 -1.37
C GLU A 166 11.71 7.28 -2.80
N LEU A 167 10.47 7.21 -3.29
CA LEU A 167 10.10 7.80 -4.57
C LEU A 167 10.17 9.33 -4.50
N ASP A 168 10.56 9.96 -5.61
CA ASP A 168 10.61 11.42 -5.72
C ASP A 168 9.26 12.06 -5.32
N PRO A 169 9.24 13.07 -4.43
CA PRO A 169 8.00 13.69 -3.97
C PRO A 169 7.14 14.27 -5.08
N ALA A 170 7.75 14.85 -6.13
CA ALA A 170 7.00 15.39 -7.26
C ALA A 170 6.35 14.26 -8.09
N TYR A 171 7.03 13.10 -8.19
CA TYR A 171 6.46 11.91 -8.80
C TYR A 171 5.23 11.43 -8.02
N VAL A 172 5.38 11.23 -6.70
CA VAL A 172 4.29 10.78 -5.82
C VAL A 172 3.09 11.73 -5.90
N TRP A 173 3.35 13.04 -5.86
CA TRP A 173 2.33 14.07 -5.97
C TRP A 173 1.57 14.01 -7.31
N ARG A 174 2.29 13.91 -8.42
CA ARG A 174 1.69 13.82 -9.77
C ARG A 174 0.83 12.57 -9.92
N VAL A 175 1.32 11.41 -9.47
CA VAL A 175 0.58 10.15 -9.53
C VAL A 175 -0.68 10.22 -8.66
N ALA A 176 -0.56 10.68 -7.42
CA ALA A 176 -1.71 10.79 -6.52
C ALA A 176 -2.80 11.71 -7.10
N ARG A 177 -2.44 12.88 -7.64
CA ARG A 177 -3.41 13.78 -8.30
C ARG A 177 -4.11 13.14 -9.49
N ARG A 178 -3.35 12.50 -10.39
CA ARG A 178 -3.93 11.80 -11.53
C ARG A 178 -4.91 10.73 -11.07
N PHE A 179 -4.49 9.88 -10.14
CA PHE A 179 -5.31 8.80 -9.61
C PHE A 179 -6.62 9.30 -8.97
N LEU A 180 -6.59 10.47 -8.32
CA LEU A 180 -7.76 11.09 -7.73
C LEU A 180 -8.70 11.68 -8.79
N ALA A 181 -8.17 12.27 -9.86
CA ALA A 181 -8.95 12.85 -10.95
C ALA A 181 -9.72 11.80 -11.77
N GLU A 182 -9.19 10.59 -11.90
CA GLU A 182 -9.86 9.47 -12.61
C GLU A 182 -11.07 8.90 -11.85
N SER A 183 -11.44 9.50 -10.72
CA SER A 183 -12.57 9.08 -9.86
C SER A 183 -13.88 9.80 -10.18
N GLU A 184 -13.86 10.73 -11.13
CA GLU A 184 -15.01 11.47 -11.64
C GLU A 184 -15.46 10.87 -12.98
#